data_228dc0a2b44f78355ba4d44d48160007
#
_entry.id   228dc0a2b44f78355ba4d44d48160007
#
_cell.length_a   1.000
_cell.length_b   1.000
_cell.length_c   1.000
_cell.angle_alpha   90.00
_cell.angle_beta   90.00
_cell.angle_gamma   90.00
#
_symmetry.space_group_name_H-M   'P 1'
#
loop_
_entity.id
_entity.type
_entity.pdbx_description
1 polymer ?
#
loop_
_entity_poly.entity_id
_entity_poly.type
_entity_poly.pdbx_seq_one_letter_code
_entity_poly.pdbx_strand_id
1 'polypeptide(L)'
;LQTIGSHLGMTIAKQRSDEEAYRLSIIEERTSLAHELHDSHAQTLASLRFQVRMLSDTLHKDSLDAEAAFSDLDRIRNGLDEAHTELRALIGNFRAPIEERGLRPARERIIERFHEETGIRPFLQLHVRDLRLHASEELQLLRIVQEALANARKHADAHAVRIMVNFDGEELTLLVEDDGVGFEQAPSGKPGEHIGLSIMQERALRMGGELRIESEPGEGTRVEMVYSPRSRH
;
A
#
# COMPACT_ATOMS: atom_id res chain seq x y z
N LEU A 1 37.55 1.96 -30.52
CA LEU A 1 36.60 3.10 -30.36
C LEU A 1 35.17 2.72 -30.78
N GLN A 2 34.94 1.93 -31.86
CA GLN A 2 33.61 1.49 -32.27
C GLN A 2 32.88 0.62 -31.19
N THR A 3 33.60 -0.27 -30.52
CA THR A 3 33.04 -1.18 -29.51
C THR A 3 32.57 -0.45 -28.26
N ILE A 4 33.24 0.61 -27.84
CA ILE A 4 32.87 1.43 -26.68
C ILE A 4 31.61 2.26 -26.98
N GLY A 5 31.52 2.84 -28.21
CA GLY A 5 30.34 3.59 -28.64
C GLY A 5 29.08 2.72 -28.75
N SER A 6 29.21 1.48 -29.22
CA SER A 6 28.13 0.52 -29.33
C SER A 6 27.64 0.07 -27.92
N HIS A 7 28.53 -0.16 -26.95
CA HIS A 7 28.18 -0.51 -25.59
C HIS A 7 27.48 0.67 -24.87
N LEU A 8 27.99 1.89 -25.05
CA LEU A 8 27.39 3.09 -24.47
C LEU A 8 26.00 3.34 -25.06
N GLY A 9 25.85 3.17 -26.38
CA GLY A 9 24.55 3.30 -27.06
C GLY A 9 23.51 2.28 -26.56
N MET A 10 23.91 1.02 -26.39
CA MET A 10 23.02 -0.01 -25.82
C MET A 10 22.64 0.27 -24.37
N THR A 11 23.57 0.75 -23.56
CA THR A 11 23.28 1.10 -22.15
C THR A 11 22.30 2.25 -22.05
N ILE A 12 22.48 3.30 -22.87
CA ILE A 12 21.58 4.46 -22.92
C ILE A 12 20.20 4.06 -23.46
N ALA A 13 20.15 3.23 -24.50
CA ALA A 13 18.89 2.74 -25.05
C ALA A 13 18.12 1.88 -24.04
N LYS A 14 18.82 1.00 -23.31
CA LYS A 14 18.23 0.20 -22.25
C LYS A 14 17.70 1.08 -21.10
N GLN A 15 18.49 2.04 -20.65
CA GLN A 15 18.07 2.95 -19.59
C GLN A 15 16.80 3.75 -19.99
N ARG A 16 16.73 4.24 -21.23
CA ARG A 16 15.52 4.92 -21.74
C ARG A 16 14.30 3.99 -21.79
N SER A 17 14.50 2.74 -22.23
CA SER A 17 13.42 1.75 -22.26
C SER A 17 12.92 1.41 -20.86
N ASP A 18 13.82 1.29 -19.89
CA ASP A 18 13.46 1.03 -18.49
C ASP A 18 12.72 2.24 -17.88
N GLU A 19 13.14 3.47 -18.20
CA GLU A 19 12.45 4.70 -17.78
C GLU A 19 11.05 4.83 -18.40
N GLU A 20 10.88 4.51 -19.68
CA GLU A 20 9.57 4.50 -20.35
C GLU A 20 8.65 3.43 -19.76
N ALA A 21 9.13 2.22 -19.56
CA ALA A 21 8.37 1.14 -18.94
C ALA A 21 7.91 1.54 -17.53
N TYR A 22 8.77 2.20 -16.77
CA TYR A 22 8.45 2.70 -15.46
C TYR A 22 7.37 3.81 -15.46
N ARG A 23 7.48 4.75 -16.40
CA ARG A 23 6.45 5.80 -16.58
C ARG A 23 5.08 5.21 -16.94
N LEU A 24 5.04 4.24 -17.83
CA LEU A 24 3.81 3.54 -18.19
C LEU A 24 3.21 2.83 -17.00
N SER A 25 4.02 2.12 -16.20
CA SER A 25 3.55 1.46 -14.98
C SER A 25 2.95 2.44 -13.95
N ILE A 26 3.51 3.64 -13.83
CA ILE A 26 2.94 4.69 -12.97
C ILE A 26 1.58 5.16 -13.50
N ILE A 27 1.44 5.32 -14.81
CA ILE A 27 0.17 5.74 -15.42
C ILE A 27 -0.90 4.66 -15.24
N GLU A 28 -0.55 3.41 -15.49
CA GLU A 28 -1.44 2.26 -15.29
C GLU A 28 -1.88 2.14 -13.83
N GLU A 29 -0.93 2.27 -12.89
CA GLU A 29 -1.22 2.27 -11.46
C GLU A 29 -2.15 3.42 -11.06
N ARG A 30 -1.89 4.64 -11.55
CA ARG A 30 -2.78 5.80 -11.29
C ARG A 30 -4.18 5.57 -11.83
N THR A 31 -4.30 4.96 -13.01
CA THR A 31 -5.59 4.65 -13.61
C THR A 31 -6.33 3.57 -12.81
N SER A 32 -5.64 2.52 -12.39
CA SER A 32 -6.20 1.48 -11.53
C SER A 32 -6.69 2.04 -10.20
N LEU A 33 -5.86 2.84 -9.53
CA LEU A 33 -6.24 3.50 -8.28
C LEU A 33 -7.43 4.47 -8.45
N ALA A 34 -7.51 5.16 -9.60
CA ALA A 34 -8.65 6.04 -9.88
C ALA A 34 -9.95 5.25 -10.04
N HIS A 35 -9.92 4.06 -10.63
CA HIS A 35 -11.08 3.16 -10.71
C HIS A 35 -11.46 2.62 -9.32
N GLU A 36 -10.49 2.14 -8.55
CA GLU A 36 -10.73 1.67 -7.17
C GLU A 36 -11.34 2.78 -6.29
N LEU A 37 -10.83 4.01 -6.41
CA LEU A 37 -11.39 5.19 -5.75
C LEU A 37 -12.83 5.42 -6.15
N HIS A 38 -13.12 5.36 -7.46
CA HIS A 38 -14.47 5.59 -7.96
C HIS A 38 -15.46 4.56 -7.44
N ASP A 39 -15.07 3.28 -7.45
CA ASP A 39 -15.93 2.17 -7.04
C ASP A 39 -16.17 2.16 -5.53
N SER A 40 -15.13 2.34 -4.72
CA SER A 40 -15.22 2.46 -3.26
C SER A 40 -16.10 3.66 -2.86
N HIS A 41 -15.84 4.83 -3.46
CA HIS A 41 -16.64 6.03 -3.16
C HIS A 41 -18.09 5.90 -3.58
N ALA A 42 -18.38 5.32 -4.74
CA ALA A 42 -19.73 5.09 -5.19
C ALA A 42 -20.50 4.20 -4.20
N GLN A 43 -19.87 3.15 -3.70
CA GLN A 43 -20.46 2.25 -2.73
C GLN A 43 -20.67 2.92 -1.36
N THR A 44 -19.69 3.66 -0.86
CA THR A 44 -19.81 4.38 0.43
C THR A 44 -20.87 5.48 0.37
N LEU A 45 -20.93 6.26 -0.72
CA LEU A 45 -21.96 7.27 -0.92
C LEU A 45 -23.36 6.65 -1.04
N ALA A 46 -23.50 5.49 -1.67
CA ALA A 46 -24.77 4.77 -1.74
C ALA A 46 -25.23 4.31 -0.35
N SER A 47 -24.32 3.76 0.46
CA SER A 47 -24.57 3.38 1.85
C SER A 47 -25.00 4.55 2.70
N LEU A 48 -24.28 5.68 2.65
CA LEU A 48 -24.62 6.91 3.38
C LEU A 48 -25.98 7.46 2.96
N ARG A 49 -26.31 7.47 1.67
CA ARG A 49 -27.64 7.86 1.18
C ARG A 49 -28.74 6.98 1.76
N PHE A 50 -28.50 5.68 1.85
CA PHE A 50 -29.46 4.75 2.45
C PHE A 50 -29.66 5.06 3.94
N GLN A 51 -28.58 5.28 4.70
CA GLN A 51 -28.63 5.62 6.12
C GLN A 51 -29.35 6.95 6.39
N VAL A 52 -29.11 7.98 5.55
CA VAL A 52 -29.83 9.25 5.64
C VAL A 52 -31.32 9.04 5.39
N ARG A 53 -31.70 8.18 4.45
CA ARG A 53 -33.11 7.85 4.19
C ARG A 53 -33.73 7.15 5.40
N MET A 54 -33.05 6.19 6.01
CA MET A 54 -33.51 5.50 7.22
C MET A 54 -33.75 6.49 8.35
N LEU A 55 -32.82 7.41 8.58
CA LEU A 55 -32.98 8.49 9.57
C LEU A 55 -34.22 9.38 9.25
N SER A 56 -34.37 9.74 7.98
CA SER A 56 -35.56 10.54 7.55
C SER A 56 -36.84 9.79 7.83
N ASP A 57 -36.92 8.49 7.54
CA ASP A 57 -38.10 7.66 7.80
C ASP A 57 -38.38 7.54 9.32
N THR A 58 -37.33 7.45 10.14
CA THR A 58 -37.43 7.42 11.62
C THR A 58 -37.98 8.72 12.17
N LEU A 59 -37.54 9.86 11.61
CA LEU A 59 -38.02 11.20 12.03
C LEU A 59 -39.45 11.52 11.57
N HIS A 60 -39.97 10.85 10.54
CA HIS A 60 -41.32 11.05 10.03
C HIS A 60 -42.41 10.14 10.62
N LYS A 61 -42.03 9.27 11.58
CA LYS A 61 -43.00 8.42 12.29
C LYS A 61 -43.87 9.24 13.26
N ASP A 62 -45.13 8.86 13.41
CA ASP A 62 -46.09 9.54 14.31
C ASP A 62 -45.63 9.53 15.80
N SER A 63 -44.81 8.60 16.20
CA SER A 63 -44.10 8.60 17.48
C SER A 63 -42.62 8.70 17.22
N LEU A 64 -42.03 9.86 17.56
CA LEU A 64 -40.59 10.09 17.42
C LEU A 64 -39.81 9.20 18.41
N ASP A 65 -39.06 8.25 17.88
CA ASP A 65 -38.08 7.48 18.64
C ASP A 65 -36.73 8.22 18.57
N ALA A 66 -36.48 9.06 19.57
CA ALA A 66 -35.26 9.85 19.63
C ALA A 66 -34.00 8.97 19.77
N GLU A 67 -34.08 7.84 20.45
CA GLU A 67 -32.95 6.93 20.63
C GLU A 67 -32.56 6.24 19.31
N ALA A 68 -33.54 5.79 18.54
CA ALA A 68 -33.32 5.27 17.20
C ALA A 68 -32.76 6.34 16.25
N ALA A 69 -33.25 7.58 16.32
CA ALA A 69 -32.75 8.69 15.49
C ALA A 69 -31.29 9.05 15.84
N PHE A 70 -30.91 9.06 17.10
CA PHE A 70 -29.51 9.25 17.52
C PHE A 70 -28.61 8.10 17.07
N SER A 71 -29.08 6.85 17.15
CA SER A 71 -28.36 5.69 16.66
C SER A 71 -28.09 5.78 15.14
N ASP A 72 -29.09 6.20 14.36
CA ASP A 72 -28.92 6.37 12.92
C ASP A 72 -27.96 7.53 12.58
N LEU A 73 -27.98 8.62 13.34
CA LEU A 73 -27.01 9.73 13.25
C LEU A 73 -25.59 9.28 13.53
N ASP A 74 -25.38 8.48 14.57
CA ASP A 74 -24.06 7.93 14.92
C ASP A 74 -23.52 7.01 13.82
N ARG A 75 -24.38 6.20 13.20
CA ARG A 75 -24.00 5.37 12.04
C ARG A 75 -23.55 6.20 10.86
N ILE A 76 -24.29 7.27 10.54
CA ILE A 76 -23.95 8.21 9.44
C ILE A 76 -22.61 8.88 9.74
N ARG A 77 -22.39 9.36 10.96
CA ARG A 77 -21.15 10.00 11.38
C ARG A 77 -19.96 9.05 11.24
N ASN A 78 -20.10 7.84 11.77
CA ASN A 78 -19.03 6.83 11.70
C ASN A 78 -18.71 6.47 10.25
N GLY A 79 -19.70 6.29 9.38
CA GLY A 79 -19.50 6.02 7.95
C GLY A 79 -18.84 7.19 7.21
N LEU A 80 -19.10 8.43 7.59
CA LEU A 80 -18.41 9.61 7.04
C LEU A 80 -16.96 9.69 7.49
N ASP A 81 -16.68 9.42 8.77
CA ASP A 81 -15.32 9.43 9.31
C ASP A 81 -14.47 8.31 8.68
N GLU A 82 -15.07 7.15 8.45
CA GLU A 82 -14.46 6.03 7.74
C GLU A 82 -14.12 6.43 6.29
N ALA A 83 -15.11 6.92 5.52
CA ALA A 83 -14.90 7.38 4.16
C ALA A 83 -13.82 8.46 4.05
N HIS A 84 -13.79 9.39 5.01
CA HIS A 84 -12.77 10.44 5.06
C HIS A 84 -11.37 9.89 5.32
N THR A 85 -11.26 8.87 6.18
CA THR A 85 -10.01 8.18 6.49
C THR A 85 -9.50 7.40 5.30
N GLU A 86 -10.39 6.66 4.60
CA GLU A 86 -10.08 5.98 3.35
C GLU A 86 -9.56 6.94 2.29
N LEU A 87 -10.28 8.03 2.07
CA LEU A 87 -9.87 9.05 1.10
C LEU A 87 -8.50 9.64 1.41
N ARG A 88 -8.21 9.92 2.69
CA ARG A 88 -6.90 10.42 3.10
C ARG A 88 -5.77 9.40 2.88
N ALA A 89 -6.01 8.13 3.19
CA ALA A 89 -5.05 7.06 2.96
C ALA A 89 -4.74 6.92 1.46
N LEU A 90 -5.76 6.92 0.62
CA LEU A 90 -5.61 6.84 -0.83
C LEU A 90 -4.90 8.07 -1.41
N ILE A 91 -5.27 9.30 -0.98
CA ILE A 91 -4.59 10.53 -1.41
C ILE A 91 -3.13 10.55 -0.91
N GLY A 92 -2.86 10.02 0.28
CA GLY A 92 -1.50 9.89 0.81
C GLY A 92 -0.64 8.98 -0.07
N ASN A 93 -1.20 7.88 -0.53
CA ASN A 93 -0.57 6.96 -1.48
C ASN A 93 -0.37 7.59 -2.88
N PHE A 94 -1.29 8.48 -3.30
CA PHE A 94 -1.18 9.26 -4.55
C PHE A 94 -0.08 10.32 -4.48
N ARG A 95 0.10 10.95 -3.31
CA ARG A 95 1.06 12.04 -3.09
C ARG A 95 2.49 11.57 -2.84
N ALA A 96 2.72 10.30 -2.55
CA ALA A 96 4.08 9.78 -2.48
C ALA A 96 4.69 9.87 -3.89
N PRO A 97 5.59 10.85 -4.16
CA PRO A 97 6.12 11.06 -5.48
C PRO A 97 7.01 9.87 -5.82
N ILE A 98 6.50 8.95 -6.61
CA ILE A 98 7.34 8.10 -7.42
C ILE A 98 7.73 8.99 -8.58
N GLU A 99 8.74 9.84 -8.34
CA GLU A 99 9.21 10.77 -9.36
C GLU A 99 9.83 10.02 -10.53
N GLU A 100 9.80 10.68 -11.68
CA GLU A 100 10.23 10.27 -13.02
C GLU A 100 11.69 9.78 -13.17
N ARG A 101 12.41 9.50 -12.07
CA ARG A 101 13.86 9.23 -12.07
C ARG A 101 14.24 7.76 -11.91
N GLY A 102 13.28 6.82 -11.97
CA GLY A 102 13.54 5.38 -11.85
C GLY A 102 13.44 4.83 -10.41
N LEU A 103 13.50 3.51 -10.29
CA LEU A 103 13.19 2.75 -9.08
C LEU A 103 14.24 2.86 -7.97
N ARG A 104 15.52 2.92 -8.33
CA ARG A 104 16.60 3.05 -7.33
C ARG A 104 16.49 4.35 -6.53
N PRO A 105 16.33 5.52 -7.15
CA PRO A 105 16.09 6.79 -6.43
C PRO A 105 14.78 6.77 -5.63
N ALA A 106 13.73 6.09 -6.13
CA ALA A 106 12.46 5.97 -5.41
C ALA A 106 12.62 5.21 -4.08
N ARG A 107 13.34 4.09 -4.11
CA ARG A 107 13.65 3.29 -2.91
C ARG A 107 14.45 4.09 -1.88
N GLU A 108 15.51 4.76 -2.30
CA GLU A 108 16.37 5.56 -1.41
C GLU A 108 15.55 6.66 -0.71
N ARG A 109 14.64 7.32 -1.45
CA ARG A 109 13.76 8.35 -0.89
C ARG A 109 12.72 7.82 0.09
N ILE A 110 12.16 6.64 -0.14
CA ILE A 110 11.22 6.03 0.78
C ILE A 110 11.88 5.82 2.15
N ILE A 111 13.10 5.28 2.15
CA ILE A 111 13.88 5.02 3.37
C ILE A 111 14.28 6.31 4.05
N GLU A 112 14.80 7.29 3.29
CA GLU A 112 15.23 8.57 3.84
C GLU A 112 14.06 9.36 4.43
N ARG A 113 12.94 9.42 3.71
CA ARG A 113 11.72 10.06 4.22
C ARG A 113 11.21 9.42 5.50
N PHE A 114 11.19 8.09 5.58
CA PHE A 114 10.81 7.40 6.80
C PHE A 114 11.74 7.78 7.95
N HIS A 115 13.05 7.84 7.70
CA HIS A 115 14.03 8.27 8.69
C HIS A 115 13.82 9.73 9.13
N GLU A 116 13.59 10.65 8.20
CA GLU A 116 13.32 12.05 8.49
C GLU A 116 12.04 12.23 9.35
N GLU A 117 11.00 11.44 9.06
CA GLU A 117 9.69 11.56 9.73
C GLU A 117 9.66 10.86 11.11
N THR A 118 10.49 9.84 11.35
CA THR A 118 10.43 8.99 12.57
C THR A 118 11.71 9.03 13.41
N GLY A 119 12.83 9.46 12.84
CA GLY A 119 14.16 9.29 13.45
C GLY A 119 14.73 7.86 13.34
N ILE A 120 13.94 6.88 12.90
CA ILE A 120 14.33 5.49 12.76
C ILE A 120 14.91 5.27 11.37
N ARG A 121 16.13 4.72 11.28
CA ARG A 121 16.70 4.28 10.01
C ARG A 121 16.41 2.80 9.79
N PRO A 122 15.58 2.43 8.80
CA PRO A 122 15.28 1.04 8.51
C PRO A 122 16.56 0.24 8.21
N PHE A 123 16.67 -0.94 8.78
CA PHE A 123 17.75 -1.87 8.48
C PHE A 123 17.44 -2.63 7.19
N LEU A 124 18.18 -2.32 6.12
CA LEU A 124 17.96 -2.89 4.79
C LEU A 124 18.91 -4.06 4.52
N GLN A 125 18.33 -5.22 4.20
CA GLN A 125 19.05 -6.43 3.77
C GLN A 125 18.61 -6.84 2.36
N LEU A 126 19.54 -6.91 1.43
CA LEU A 126 19.29 -7.29 0.04
C LEU A 126 20.13 -8.50 -0.33
N HIS A 127 19.49 -9.64 -0.52
CA HIS A 127 20.09 -10.88 -0.99
C HIS A 127 19.51 -11.23 -2.37
N VAL A 128 19.79 -10.39 -3.38
CA VAL A 128 19.18 -10.45 -4.71
C VAL A 128 20.27 -10.60 -5.77
N ARG A 129 20.74 -11.82 -6.01
CA ARG A 129 21.66 -12.12 -7.12
C ARG A 129 20.82 -12.42 -8.37
N ASP A 130 21.20 -11.82 -9.49
CA ASP A 130 20.63 -12.07 -10.81
C ASP A 130 19.10 -11.85 -10.93
N LEU A 131 18.47 -11.21 -9.94
CA LEU A 131 17.07 -10.87 -9.97
C LEU A 131 16.79 -9.82 -11.05
N ARG A 132 15.86 -10.14 -11.93
CA ARG A 132 15.33 -9.21 -12.95
C ARG A 132 13.82 -9.15 -12.80
N LEU A 133 13.34 -8.02 -12.37
CA LEU A 133 11.92 -7.71 -12.27
C LEU A 133 11.49 -6.80 -13.41
N HIS A 134 10.22 -6.86 -13.77
CA HIS A 134 9.59 -5.83 -14.58
C HIS A 134 9.42 -4.55 -13.76
N ALA A 135 9.41 -3.39 -14.44
CA ALA A 135 9.17 -2.11 -13.77
C ALA A 135 7.85 -2.09 -12.99
N SER A 136 6.81 -2.75 -13.51
CA SER A 136 5.52 -2.92 -12.81
C SER A 136 5.64 -3.74 -11.54
N GLU A 137 6.40 -4.84 -11.56
CA GLU A 137 6.63 -5.69 -10.38
C GLU A 137 7.42 -4.96 -9.31
N GLU A 138 8.51 -4.29 -9.69
CA GLU A 138 9.30 -3.46 -8.79
C GLU A 138 8.47 -2.33 -8.18
N LEU A 139 7.58 -1.72 -8.95
CA LEU A 139 6.66 -0.69 -8.47
C LEU A 139 5.71 -1.24 -7.40
N GLN A 140 5.11 -2.42 -7.61
CA GLN A 140 4.23 -3.02 -6.62
C GLN A 140 4.99 -3.37 -5.32
N LEU A 141 6.21 -3.91 -5.42
CA LEU A 141 7.05 -4.17 -4.24
C LEU A 141 7.34 -2.87 -3.46
N LEU A 142 7.71 -1.80 -4.17
CA LEU A 142 7.93 -0.48 -3.54
C LEU A 142 6.67 0.04 -2.85
N ARG A 143 5.50 -0.16 -3.43
CA ARG A 143 4.21 0.26 -2.84
C ARG A 143 3.88 -0.54 -1.57
N ILE A 144 4.15 -1.84 -1.56
CA ILE A 144 4.00 -2.66 -0.36
C ILE A 144 4.93 -2.17 0.75
N VAL A 145 6.20 -1.91 0.44
CA VAL A 145 7.16 -1.34 1.40
C VAL A 145 6.69 0.02 1.93
N GLN A 146 6.22 0.91 1.04
CA GLN A 146 5.70 2.22 1.43
C GLN A 146 4.54 2.12 2.41
N GLU A 147 3.59 1.24 2.15
CA GLU A 147 2.41 1.05 3.00
C GLU A 147 2.79 0.42 4.34
N ALA A 148 3.65 -0.60 4.35
CA ALA A 148 4.15 -1.21 5.58
C ALA A 148 4.90 -0.20 6.46
N LEU A 149 5.77 0.63 5.88
CA LEU A 149 6.45 1.71 6.59
C LEU A 149 5.48 2.78 7.08
N ALA A 150 4.46 3.13 6.29
CA ALA A 150 3.43 4.09 6.70
C ALA A 150 2.63 3.57 7.91
N ASN A 151 2.34 2.27 7.95
CA ASN A 151 1.66 1.61 9.08
C ASN A 151 2.56 1.59 10.31
N ALA A 152 3.83 1.21 10.18
CA ALA A 152 4.80 1.26 11.27
C ALA A 152 4.89 2.67 11.88
N ARG A 153 4.99 3.71 11.04
CA ARG A 153 5.04 5.09 11.50
C ARG A 153 3.78 5.56 12.24
N LYS A 154 2.58 5.17 11.74
CA LYS A 154 1.30 5.67 12.24
C LYS A 154 0.81 4.93 13.48
N HIS A 155 1.13 3.65 13.57
CA HIS A 155 0.43 2.74 14.46
C HIS A 155 1.33 1.92 15.37
N ALA A 156 2.62 1.72 15.01
CA ALA A 156 3.45 0.74 15.68
C ALA A 156 4.15 1.28 16.93
N ASP A 157 4.43 2.58 17.03
CA ASP A 157 5.34 3.14 18.06
C ASP A 157 6.65 2.34 18.14
N ALA A 158 7.18 1.99 16.97
CA ALA A 158 8.34 1.13 16.82
C ALA A 158 9.65 1.87 17.13
N HIS A 159 10.67 1.12 17.55
CA HIS A 159 12.03 1.62 17.74
C HIS A 159 12.98 1.14 16.63
N ALA A 160 12.65 0.04 15.98
CA ALA A 160 13.40 -0.51 14.86
C ALA A 160 12.48 -1.03 13.76
N VAL A 161 12.93 -0.88 12.52
CA VAL A 161 12.27 -1.45 11.35
C VAL A 161 13.31 -2.16 10.49
N ARG A 162 12.98 -3.38 10.03
CA ARG A 162 13.79 -4.16 9.11
C ARG A 162 13.07 -4.36 7.79
N ILE A 163 13.80 -4.18 6.70
CA ILE A 163 13.35 -4.50 5.34
C ILE A 163 14.33 -5.53 4.78
N MET A 164 13.84 -6.68 4.38
CA MET A 164 14.64 -7.73 3.75
C MET A 164 14.04 -8.09 2.40
N VAL A 165 14.90 -8.20 1.38
CA VAL A 165 14.53 -8.76 0.08
C VAL A 165 15.51 -9.90 -0.20
N ASN A 166 14.97 -11.09 -0.35
CA ASN A 166 15.72 -12.30 -0.66
C ASN A 166 15.21 -12.91 -1.97
N PHE A 167 16.13 -13.35 -2.83
CA PHE A 167 15.82 -14.12 -4.03
C PHE A 167 16.75 -15.31 -4.11
N ASP A 168 16.19 -16.51 -4.11
CA ASP A 168 16.93 -17.77 -4.13
C ASP A 168 17.17 -18.34 -5.55
N GLY A 169 16.68 -17.66 -6.58
CA GLY A 169 16.74 -18.07 -7.98
C GLY A 169 15.38 -18.47 -8.56
N GLU A 170 14.40 -18.77 -7.72
CA GLU A 170 13.04 -19.14 -8.11
C GLU A 170 11.99 -18.22 -7.46
N GLU A 171 12.21 -17.93 -6.17
CA GLU A 171 11.24 -17.21 -5.36
C GLU A 171 11.85 -15.93 -4.77
N LEU A 172 11.10 -14.86 -4.80
CA LEU A 172 11.42 -13.60 -4.15
C LEU A 172 10.58 -13.48 -2.88
N THR A 173 11.25 -13.27 -1.77
CA THR A 173 10.64 -12.92 -0.49
C THR A 173 10.94 -11.46 -0.16
N LEU A 174 9.90 -10.66 0.03
CA LEU A 174 9.97 -9.33 0.62
C LEU A 174 9.44 -9.42 2.05
N LEU A 175 10.21 -8.93 3.01
CA LEU A 175 9.85 -8.87 4.42
C LEU A 175 10.00 -7.44 4.93
N VAL A 176 8.99 -6.93 5.62
CA VAL A 176 9.05 -5.70 6.41
C VAL A 176 8.59 -6.03 7.82
N GLU A 177 9.43 -5.78 8.80
CA GLU A 177 9.15 -6.03 10.22
C GLU A 177 9.38 -4.77 11.04
N ASP A 178 8.51 -4.55 12.03
CA ASP A 178 8.71 -3.57 13.09
C ASP A 178 8.63 -4.24 14.47
N ASP A 179 9.27 -3.64 15.45
CA ASP A 179 9.28 -4.06 16.86
C ASP A 179 8.25 -3.29 17.70
N GLY A 180 7.20 -2.80 17.09
CA GLY A 180 6.23 -1.93 17.71
C GLY A 180 5.19 -2.64 18.59
N VAL A 181 4.10 -1.91 18.88
CA VAL A 181 3.04 -2.42 19.78
C VAL A 181 2.21 -3.56 19.20
N GLY A 182 2.31 -3.82 17.90
CA GLY A 182 1.49 -4.82 17.23
C GLY A 182 -0.02 -4.54 17.32
N PHE A 183 -0.82 -5.48 16.83
CA PHE A 183 -2.27 -5.42 16.92
C PHE A 183 -2.88 -6.83 16.96
N GLU A 184 -4.09 -6.93 17.50
CA GLU A 184 -4.84 -8.17 17.49
C GLU A 184 -5.46 -8.39 16.12
N GLN A 185 -5.14 -9.52 15.47
CA GLN A 185 -5.79 -9.92 14.23
C GLN A 185 -7.20 -10.41 14.52
N ALA A 186 -8.15 -9.49 14.59
CA ALA A 186 -9.55 -9.86 14.73
C ALA A 186 -10.08 -10.48 13.44
N PRO A 187 -10.85 -11.60 13.49
CA PRO A 187 -11.45 -12.23 12.31
C PRO A 187 -12.45 -11.33 11.57
N SER A 188 -12.82 -10.20 12.15
CA SER A 188 -13.76 -9.22 11.61
C SER A 188 -13.43 -7.86 12.21
N GLY A 189 -12.39 -7.22 11.67
CA GLY A 189 -12.09 -5.82 11.99
C GLY A 189 -13.25 -4.92 11.64
N LYS A 190 -13.41 -3.83 12.39
CA LYS A 190 -14.36 -2.79 11.99
C LYS A 190 -14.04 -2.34 10.58
N PRO A 191 -15.06 -2.11 9.73
CA PRO A 191 -14.84 -1.55 8.41
C PRO A 191 -13.95 -0.32 8.53
N GLY A 192 -12.83 -0.26 7.74
CA GLY A 192 -11.90 0.88 7.72
C GLY A 192 -10.56 0.70 8.46
N GLU A 193 -10.46 -0.18 9.44
CA GLU A 193 -9.22 -0.35 10.22
C GLU A 193 -8.08 -1.05 9.46
N HIS A 194 -8.38 -1.75 8.34
CA HIS A 194 -7.41 -2.60 7.63
C HIS A 194 -7.28 -2.33 6.13
N ILE A 195 -7.67 -1.14 5.65
CA ILE A 195 -7.64 -0.81 4.23
C ILE A 195 -6.22 -0.93 3.66
N GLY A 196 -5.21 -0.40 4.36
CA GLY A 196 -3.82 -0.52 3.94
C GLY A 196 -3.36 -1.97 3.81
N LEU A 197 -3.81 -2.84 4.71
CA LEU A 197 -3.50 -4.28 4.67
C LEU A 197 -4.16 -4.94 3.46
N SER A 198 -5.43 -4.64 3.19
CA SER A 198 -6.16 -5.17 2.03
C SER A 198 -5.55 -4.71 0.70
N ILE A 199 -5.13 -3.45 0.61
CA ILE A 199 -4.42 -2.91 -0.57
C ILE A 199 -3.10 -3.65 -0.79
N MET A 200 -2.31 -3.92 0.24
CA MET A 200 -1.08 -4.68 0.11
C MET A 200 -1.34 -6.12 -0.36
N GLN A 201 -2.38 -6.78 0.16
CA GLN A 201 -2.79 -8.11 -0.28
C GLN A 201 -3.19 -8.13 -1.75
N GLU A 202 -4.01 -7.16 -2.19
CA GLU A 202 -4.42 -7.05 -3.59
C GLU A 202 -3.24 -6.82 -4.53
N ARG A 203 -2.26 -5.98 -4.14
CA ARG A 203 -1.03 -5.77 -4.90
C ARG A 203 -0.22 -7.03 -5.05
N ALA A 204 -0.07 -7.83 -4.01
CA ALA A 204 0.61 -9.11 -4.05
C ALA A 204 -0.12 -10.08 -5.01
N LEU A 205 -1.44 -10.17 -4.91
CA LEU A 205 -2.27 -11.01 -5.80
C LEU A 205 -2.15 -10.61 -7.28
N ARG A 206 -2.12 -9.30 -7.59
CA ARG A 206 -1.91 -8.80 -8.96
C ARG A 206 -0.58 -9.23 -9.56
N MET A 207 0.45 -9.41 -8.73
CA MET A 207 1.74 -9.97 -9.16
C MET A 207 1.71 -11.49 -9.28
N GLY A 208 0.68 -12.15 -8.78
CA GLY A 208 0.62 -13.61 -8.64
C GLY A 208 1.39 -14.12 -7.43
N GLY A 209 1.64 -13.26 -6.44
CA GLY A 209 2.27 -13.57 -5.16
C GLY A 209 1.26 -13.73 -4.03
N GLU A 210 1.75 -14.11 -2.87
CA GLU A 210 1.00 -14.21 -1.61
C GLU A 210 1.58 -13.22 -0.59
N LEU A 211 0.72 -12.54 0.16
CA LEU A 211 1.12 -11.64 1.23
C LEU A 211 0.52 -12.17 2.54
N ARG A 212 1.39 -12.33 3.53
CA ARG A 212 1.06 -12.71 4.90
C ARG A 212 1.38 -11.56 5.84
N ILE A 213 0.50 -11.35 6.79
CA ILE A 213 0.69 -10.35 7.83
C ILE A 213 0.52 -11.06 9.16
N GLU A 214 1.54 -10.97 9.99
CA GLU A 214 1.57 -11.53 11.34
C GLU A 214 1.78 -10.38 12.32
N SER A 215 0.91 -10.27 13.32
CA SER A 215 1.01 -9.27 14.37
C SER A 215 0.35 -9.78 15.64
N GLU A 216 0.99 -9.56 16.78
CA GLU A 216 0.45 -9.82 18.10
C GLU A 216 0.71 -8.60 19.01
N PRO A 217 -0.20 -8.28 19.93
CA PRO A 217 -0.01 -7.17 20.85
C PRO A 217 1.30 -7.29 21.64
N GLY A 218 2.18 -6.29 21.48
CA GLY A 218 3.49 -6.23 22.13
C GLY A 218 4.63 -6.91 21.37
N GLU A 219 4.36 -7.55 20.21
CA GLU A 219 5.38 -8.27 19.43
C GLU A 219 5.69 -7.63 18.05
N GLY A 220 5.10 -6.47 17.79
CA GLY A 220 5.27 -5.75 16.52
C GLY A 220 4.46 -6.34 15.37
N THR A 221 4.87 -6.01 14.14
CA THR A 221 4.20 -6.46 12.92
C THR A 221 5.19 -6.97 11.90
N ARG A 222 4.83 -8.08 11.25
CA ARG A 222 5.57 -8.71 10.17
C ARG A 222 4.70 -8.76 8.92
N VAL A 223 5.14 -8.13 7.86
CA VAL A 223 4.55 -8.18 6.52
C VAL A 223 5.49 -8.96 5.63
N GLU A 224 5.08 -10.13 5.18
CA GLU A 224 5.86 -11.00 4.30
C GLU A 224 5.13 -11.20 2.98
N MET A 225 5.80 -10.95 1.88
CA MET A 225 5.32 -11.24 0.54
C MET A 225 6.23 -12.25 -0.13
N VAL A 226 5.61 -13.27 -0.70
CA VAL A 226 6.28 -14.31 -1.47
C VAL A 226 5.78 -14.26 -2.91
N TYR A 227 6.70 -14.25 -3.86
CA TYR A 227 6.42 -14.10 -5.27
C TYR A 227 7.44 -14.83 -6.14
N SER A 228 6.98 -15.57 -7.14
CA SER A 228 7.82 -16.23 -8.13
C SER A 228 7.89 -15.40 -9.41
N PRO A 229 8.98 -14.65 -9.66
CA PRO A 229 9.15 -13.89 -10.89
C PRO A 229 9.10 -14.82 -12.11
N ARG A 230 8.33 -14.43 -13.13
CA ARG A 230 8.28 -15.24 -14.36
C ARG A 230 9.65 -15.26 -15.01
N SER A 231 10.27 -16.45 -15.08
CA SER A 231 11.56 -16.64 -15.75
C SER A 231 11.49 -16.13 -17.18
N ARG A 232 12.31 -15.14 -17.50
CA ARG A 232 12.56 -14.79 -18.90
C ARG A 232 13.65 -15.71 -19.42
N HIS A 233 13.28 -16.66 -20.26
CA HIS A 233 14.18 -17.30 -21.19
C HIS A 233 14.58 -16.34 -22.32
#